data_cfc541990bc72f62a20e69e7122a8e03
#
_entry.id   cfc541990bc72f62a20e69e7122a8e03
#
_cell.length_a   1.000
_cell.length_b   1.000
_cell.length_c   1.000
_cell.angle_alpha   90.00
_cell.angle_beta   90.00
_cell.angle_gamma   90.00
#
_symmetry.space_group_name_H-M   'P 1'
#
loop_
_entity.id
_entity.type
_entity.pdbx_description
1 polymer ?
#
loop_
_entity_poly.entity_id
_entity_poly.type
_entity_poly.pdbx_seq_one_letter_code
_entity_poly.pdbx_strand_id
1 'polypeptide(L)'
;MTASDAEALIARPKETYDGAVPSGNSAAAVLLEETAACTGEMRYREAADRQIRFLTDVVREYPMGCSMSLIALTQALYPWKMLICVSAGQKFPEELTALLKKQEIPNLTVLHKTAANSRRLAEVLPFTAEYPVPAEGAVYYLCRDGMCLAPETELEKLKNFGQRFFAFKK
;
A
#
# COMPACT_ATOMS: atom_id res chain seq x y z
N MET A 1 -1.04 22.14 5.22
CA MET A 1 -2.03 21.92 6.30
C MET A 1 -1.52 22.58 7.56
N THR A 2 -2.37 23.28 8.28
CA THR A 2 -2.04 23.82 9.61
C THR A 2 -2.70 22.94 10.67
N ALA A 3 -1.98 22.65 11.75
CA ALA A 3 -2.52 21.89 12.88
C ALA A 3 -3.69 22.63 13.53
N SER A 4 -4.60 21.91 14.19
CA SER A 4 -5.79 22.50 14.83
C SER A 4 -5.44 23.40 16.03
N ASP A 5 -4.27 23.16 16.62
CA ASP A 5 -3.68 23.88 17.75
C ASP A 5 -2.66 24.94 17.33
N ALA A 6 -2.47 25.17 16.04
CA ALA A 6 -1.61 26.21 15.50
C ALA A 6 -2.27 27.58 15.57
N GLU A 7 -1.47 28.64 15.38
CA GLU A 7 -1.92 30.03 15.31
C GLU A 7 -3.18 30.21 14.44
N ALA A 8 -4.11 31.02 14.90
CA ALA A 8 -5.34 31.29 14.17
C ALA A 8 -5.04 32.08 12.89
N LEU A 9 -5.13 31.45 11.75
CA LEU A 9 -4.96 32.05 10.42
C LEU A 9 -6.30 32.66 9.95
N ILE A 10 -6.23 33.75 9.19
CA ILE A 10 -7.38 34.39 8.55
C ILE A 10 -8.10 33.42 7.61
N ALA A 11 -7.34 32.59 6.92
CA ALA A 11 -7.85 31.51 6.07
C ALA A 11 -6.98 30.27 6.17
N ARG A 12 -7.62 29.09 6.09
CA ARG A 12 -6.92 27.79 6.00
C ARG A 12 -7.23 27.17 4.62
N PRO A 13 -6.47 27.52 3.58
CA PRO A 13 -6.73 27.01 2.24
C PRO A 13 -6.53 25.50 2.20
N LYS A 14 -7.41 24.80 1.50
CA LYS A 14 -7.30 23.37 1.19
C LYS A 14 -6.67 23.26 -0.19
N GLU A 15 -5.35 23.33 -0.22
CA GLU A 15 -4.60 23.24 -1.46
C GLU A 15 -4.73 21.83 -2.08
N THR A 16 -5.01 21.79 -3.38
CA THR A 16 -5.24 20.54 -4.14
C THR A 16 -4.40 20.47 -5.43
N TYR A 17 -3.73 21.57 -5.78
CA TYR A 17 -2.90 21.64 -6.96
C TYR A 17 -1.56 20.91 -6.73
N ASP A 18 -1.28 19.95 -7.59
CA ASP A 18 -0.02 19.20 -7.61
C ASP A 18 0.93 19.85 -8.61
N GLY A 19 1.72 20.82 -8.13
CA GLY A 19 2.71 21.52 -8.95
C GLY A 19 4.08 20.81 -8.96
N ALA A 20 5.15 21.56 -8.68
CA ALA A 20 6.49 20.98 -8.51
C ALA A 20 6.59 20.04 -7.29
N VAL A 21 5.69 20.21 -6.34
CA VAL A 21 5.54 19.35 -5.16
C VAL A 21 4.05 18.97 -5.04
N PRO A 22 3.74 17.71 -4.70
CA PRO A 22 2.36 17.30 -4.47
C PRO A 22 1.69 18.12 -3.36
N SER A 23 0.40 18.39 -3.52
CA SER A 23 -0.37 19.02 -2.47
C SER A 23 -0.47 18.13 -1.23
N GLY A 24 -0.56 18.74 -0.04
CA GLY A 24 -0.75 17.98 1.19
C GLY A 24 -2.03 17.12 1.19
N ASN A 25 -3.08 17.56 0.48
CA ASN A 25 -4.31 16.80 0.35
C ASN A 25 -4.15 15.59 -0.57
N SER A 26 -3.41 15.71 -1.67
CA SER A 26 -3.12 14.61 -2.58
C SER A 26 -2.23 13.56 -1.93
N ALA A 27 -1.16 14.00 -1.24
CA ALA A 27 -0.27 13.12 -0.50
C ALA A 27 -1.01 12.38 0.63
N ALA A 28 -1.91 13.06 1.35
CA ALA A 28 -2.73 12.44 2.39
C ALA A 28 -3.68 11.39 1.82
N ALA A 29 -4.24 11.60 0.61
CA ALA A 29 -5.10 10.60 -0.03
C ALA A 29 -4.34 9.31 -0.33
N VAL A 30 -3.14 9.40 -0.94
CA VAL A 30 -2.27 8.23 -1.20
C VAL A 30 -1.95 7.51 0.10
N LEU A 31 -1.50 8.25 1.14
CA LEU A 31 -1.14 7.65 2.42
C LEU A 31 -2.33 6.95 3.09
N LEU A 32 -3.52 7.54 3.04
CA LEU A 32 -4.73 6.96 3.63
C LEU A 32 -5.15 5.68 2.89
N GLU A 33 -5.08 5.66 1.56
CA GLU A 33 -5.35 4.46 0.76
C GLU A 33 -4.36 3.33 1.11
N GLU A 34 -3.07 3.62 1.18
CA GLU A 34 -2.04 2.65 1.57
C GLU A 34 -2.25 2.14 3.01
N THR A 35 -2.52 3.06 3.93
CA THR A 35 -2.73 2.69 5.34
C THR A 35 -3.98 1.82 5.50
N ALA A 36 -5.08 2.18 4.85
CA ALA A 36 -6.31 1.40 4.87
C ALA A 36 -6.10 0.00 4.30
N ALA A 37 -5.37 -0.11 3.19
CA ALA A 37 -5.06 -1.39 2.55
C ALA A 37 -4.15 -2.29 3.42
N CYS A 38 -3.16 -1.69 4.08
CA CYS A 38 -2.23 -2.42 4.93
C CYS A 38 -2.84 -2.86 6.26
N THR A 39 -3.63 -1.99 6.90
CA THR A 39 -4.14 -2.26 8.26
C THR A 39 -5.49 -2.97 8.25
N GLY A 40 -6.30 -2.77 7.21
CA GLY A 40 -7.70 -3.20 7.18
C GLY A 40 -8.62 -2.43 8.14
N GLU A 41 -8.10 -1.39 8.83
CA GLU A 41 -8.88 -0.64 9.81
C GLU A 41 -9.90 0.29 9.15
N MET A 42 -11.16 0.16 9.55
CA MET A 42 -12.29 0.93 8.99
C MET A 42 -12.09 2.45 9.10
N ARG A 43 -11.50 2.93 10.20
CA ARG A 43 -11.23 4.37 10.38
C ARG A 43 -10.37 4.97 9.25
N TYR A 44 -9.36 4.23 8.77
CA TYR A 44 -8.52 4.68 7.66
C TYR A 44 -9.26 4.58 6.33
N ARG A 45 -10.06 3.53 6.13
CA ARG A 45 -10.90 3.40 4.93
C ARG A 45 -11.89 4.56 4.81
N GLU A 46 -12.62 4.89 5.87
CA GLU A 46 -13.53 6.01 5.89
C GLU A 46 -12.82 7.36 5.67
N ALA A 47 -11.62 7.53 6.22
CA ALA A 47 -10.83 8.74 6.01
C ALA A 47 -10.36 8.83 4.54
N ALA A 48 -9.89 7.72 3.95
CA ALA A 48 -9.52 7.63 2.55
C ALA A 48 -10.70 7.97 1.64
N ASP A 49 -11.88 7.37 1.87
CA ASP A 49 -13.09 7.61 1.08
C ASP A 49 -13.54 9.09 1.14
N ARG A 50 -13.43 9.74 2.30
CA ARG A 50 -13.71 11.17 2.42
C ARG A 50 -12.71 12.01 1.64
N GLN A 51 -11.43 11.66 1.71
CA GLN A 51 -10.37 12.39 1.02
C GLN A 51 -10.48 12.25 -0.50
N ILE A 52 -10.77 11.02 -0.99
CA ILE A 52 -11.00 10.75 -2.41
C ILE A 52 -12.20 11.53 -2.93
N ARG A 53 -13.32 11.53 -2.21
CA ARG A 53 -14.51 12.34 -2.60
C ARG A 53 -14.18 13.82 -2.70
N PHE A 54 -13.43 14.35 -1.75
CA PHE A 54 -13.01 15.76 -1.76
C PHE A 54 -12.16 16.10 -2.99
N LEU A 55 -11.27 15.18 -3.42
CA LEU A 55 -10.37 15.41 -4.57
C LEU A 55 -11.07 15.15 -5.91
N THR A 56 -12.13 14.35 -5.95
CA THR A 56 -12.78 13.94 -7.20
C THR A 56 -13.28 15.13 -8.01
N ASP A 57 -13.89 16.11 -7.37
CA ASP A 57 -14.44 17.27 -8.06
C ASP A 57 -13.34 18.14 -8.66
N VAL A 58 -12.25 18.33 -7.92
CA VAL A 58 -11.08 19.10 -8.39
C VAL A 58 -10.39 18.40 -9.56
N VAL A 59 -10.21 17.09 -9.47
CA VAL A 59 -9.62 16.29 -10.56
C VAL A 59 -10.49 16.34 -11.81
N ARG A 60 -11.82 16.34 -11.66
CA ARG A 60 -12.75 16.44 -12.80
C ARG A 60 -12.63 17.77 -13.53
N GLU A 61 -12.44 18.86 -12.79
CA GLU A 61 -12.31 20.21 -13.36
C GLU A 61 -10.94 20.44 -14.00
N TYR A 62 -9.85 20.00 -13.31
CA TYR A 62 -8.49 20.26 -13.80
C TYR A 62 -7.54 19.09 -13.55
N PRO A 63 -7.68 17.98 -14.32
CA PRO A 63 -6.89 16.77 -14.09
C PRO A 63 -5.37 16.97 -14.27
N MET A 64 -4.96 17.86 -15.18
CA MET A 64 -3.55 18.14 -15.45
C MET A 64 -2.80 18.72 -14.24
N GLY A 65 -3.48 19.37 -13.33
CA GLY A 65 -2.92 19.94 -12.11
C GLY A 65 -3.05 19.05 -10.88
N CYS A 66 -3.44 17.76 -11.05
CA CYS A 66 -3.81 16.88 -9.95
C CYS A 66 -3.16 15.48 -10.10
N SER A 67 -1.87 15.43 -10.49
CA SER A 67 -1.20 14.16 -10.81
C SER A 67 -1.14 13.18 -9.64
N MET A 68 -0.86 13.66 -8.44
CA MET A 68 -0.82 12.82 -7.24
C MET A 68 -2.23 12.41 -6.79
N SER A 69 -3.22 13.29 -6.96
CA SER A 69 -4.63 12.95 -6.74
C SER A 69 -5.09 11.84 -7.70
N LEU A 70 -4.65 11.85 -8.96
CA LEU A 70 -4.93 10.79 -9.93
C LEU A 70 -4.32 9.45 -9.52
N ILE A 71 -3.12 9.46 -8.91
CA ILE A 71 -2.53 8.24 -8.33
C ILE A 71 -3.43 7.71 -7.21
N ALA A 72 -3.86 8.57 -6.27
CA ALA A 72 -4.74 8.17 -5.19
C ALA A 72 -6.07 7.59 -5.70
N LEU A 73 -6.69 8.22 -6.71
CA LEU A 73 -7.90 7.71 -7.37
C LEU A 73 -7.67 6.35 -8.04
N THR A 74 -6.52 6.16 -8.68
CA THR A 74 -6.15 4.86 -9.26
C THR A 74 -6.03 3.79 -8.17
N GLN A 75 -5.41 4.14 -7.04
CA GLN A 75 -5.30 3.24 -5.89
C GLN A 75 -6.67 2.86 -5.32
N ALA A 76 -7.60 3.80 -5.24
CA ALA A 76 -8.96 3.55 -4.76
C ALA A 76 -9.80 2.67 -5.72
N LEU A 77 -9.56 2.78 -7.04
CA LEU A 77 -10.33 2.05 -8.06
C LEU A 77 -9.84 0.63 -8.32
N TYR A 78 -8.57 0.35 -8.07
CA TYR A 78 -7.97 -0.97 -8.34
C TYR A 78 -7.66 -1.71 -7.05
N PRO A 79 -7.83 -3.04 -7.05
CA PRO A 79 -7.60 -3.83 -5.84
C PRO A 79 -6.14 -3.76 -5.38
N TRP A 80 -5.97 -3.62 -4.08
CA TRP A 80 -4.67 -3.70 -3.43
C TRP A 80 -4.16 -5.13 -3.41
N LYS A 81 -2.86 -5.26 -3.65
CA LYS A 81 -2.12 -6.51 -3.62
C LYS A 81 -1.05 -6.42 -2.56
N MET A 82 -0.80 -7.51 -1.89
CA MET A 82 0.23 -7.61 -0.88
C MET A 82 1.09 -8.84 -1.12
N LEU A 83 2.39 -8.64 -1.11
CA LEU A 83 3.38 -9.70 -1.05
C LEU A 83 4.02 -9.70 0.33
N ILE A 84 3.82 -10.77 1.09
CA ILE A 84 4.47 -10.93 2.38
C ILE A 84 5.62 -11.93 2.18
N CYS A 85 6.85 -11.45 2.33
CA CYS A 85 8.05 -12.25 2.36
C CYS A 85 8.43 -12.52 3.80
N VAL A 86 8.34 -13.78 4.23
CA VAL A 86 8.77 -14.21 5.55
C VAL A 86 10.06 -14.98 5.40
N SER A 87 11.18 -14.50 5.96
CA SER A 87 12.49 -15.13 5.78
C SER A 87 13.20 -15.42 7.10
N ALA A 88 14.00 -16.50 7.11
CA ALA A 88 14.90 -16.80 8.20
C ALA A 88 16.02 -15.77 8.33
N GLY A 89 16.49 -15.23 7.20
CA GLY A 89 17.51 -14.20 7.14
C GLY A 89 16.95 -12.80 7.45
N GLN A 90 17.83 -11.91 7.94
CA GLN A 90 17.43 -10.53 8.26
C GLN A 90 17.39 -9.61 7.02
N LYS A 91 18.13 -9.95 5.96
CA LYS A 91 18.18 -9.18 4.73
C LYS A 91 17.05 -9.59 3.79
N PHE A 92 16.49 -8.61 3.12
CA PHE A 92 15.50 -8.86 2.06
C PHE A 92 16.17 -9.66 0.92
N PRO A 93 15.53 -10.74 0.40
CA PRO A 93 16.13 -11.57 -0.63
C PRO A 93 16.47 -10.78 -1.90
N GLU A 94 17.72 -10.84 -2.34
CA GLU A 94 18.19 -10.11 -3.54
C GLU A 94 17.47 -10.56 -4.81
N GLU A 95 17.22 -11.86 -4.94
CA GLU A 95 16.49 -12.43 -6.07
C GLU A 95 15.05 -11.91 -6.14
N LEU A 96 14.37 -11.75 -4.98
CA LEU A 96 13.05 -11.14 -4.92
C LEU A 96 13.10 -9.66 -5.32
N THR A 97 14.12 -8.92 -4.87
CA THR A 97 14.34 -7.54 -5.30
C THR A 97 14.51 -7.44 -6.81
N ALA A 98 15.29 -8.33 -7.41
CA ALA A 98 15.51 -8.37 -8.86
C ALA A 98 14.21 -8.71 -9.62
N LEU A 99 13.38 -9.61 -9.06
CA LEU A 99 12.08 -9.95 -9.63
C LEU A 99 11.12 -8.76 -9.59
N LEU A 100 11.00 -8.09 -8.44
CA LEU A 100 10.11 -6.94 -8.26
C LEU A 100 10.48 -5.77 -9.18
N LYS A 101 11.77 -5.51 -9.40
CA LYS A 101 12.24 -4.47 -10.31
C LYS A 101 11.88 -4.74 -11.78
N LYS A 102 11.63 -5.98 -12.16
CA LYS A 102 11.24 -6.37 -13.53
C LYS A 102 9.73 -6.36 -13.76
N GLN A 103 8.96 -6.22 -12.70
CA GLN A 103 7.50 -6.29 -12.77
C GLN A 103 6.89 -5.01 -12.21
N GLU A 104 6.24 -4.24 -13.06
CA GLU A 104 5.43 -3.10 -12.64
C GLU A 104 4.04 -3.60 -12.21
N ILE A 105 3.85 -3.74 -10.92
CA ILE A 105 2.58 -4.18 -10.35
C ILE A 105 1.96 -3.02 -9.60
N PRO A 106 0.93 -2.39 -10.15
CA PRO A 106 0.27 -1.27 -9.48
C PRO A 106 -0.40 -1.75 -8.19
N ASN A 107 -0.42 -0.90 -7.18
CA ASN A 107 -1.02 -1.14 -5.87
C ASN A 107 -0.45 -2.40 -5.18
N LEU A 108 0.86 -2.61 -5.27
CA LEU A 108 1.55 -3.68 -4.58
C LEU A 108 2.26 -3.15 -3.34
N THR A 109 1.86 -3.64 -2.18
CA THR A 109 2.62 -3.49 -0.93
C THR A 109 3.47 -4.72 -0.70
N VAL A 110 4.73 -4.52 -0.33
CA VAL A 110 5.65 -5.61 0.00
C VAL A 110 6.01 -5.51 1.48
N LEU A 111 5.69 -6.55 2.25
CA LEU A 111 6.07 -6.67 3.65
C LEU A 111 7.20 -7.69 3.80
N HIS A 112 8.22 -7.34 4.56
CA HIS A 112 9.29 -8.26 4.94
C HIS A 112 9.23 -8.58 6.43
N LYS A 113 8.93 -9.83 6.75
CA LYS A 113 8.89 -10.35 8.11
C LYS A 113 10.10 -11.23 8.37
N THR A 114 10.75 -11.02 9.50
CA THR A 114 11.88 -11.79 10.01
C THR A 114 11.71 -12.06 11.49
N ALA A 115 12.51 -12.91 12.08
CA ALA A 115 12.50 -13.12 13.54
C ALA A 115 12.73 -11.80 14.30
N ALA A 116 13.60 -10.93 13.80
CA ALA A 116 13.97 -9.67 14.45
C ALA A 116 12.84 -8.65 14.52
N ASN A 117 11.96 -8.58 13.50
CA ASN A 117 10.88 -7.60 13.42
C ASN A 117 9.49 -8.19 13.68
N SER A 118 9.38 -9.50 13.83
CA SER A 118 8.11 -10.24 13.93
C SER A 118 7.17 -9.67 14.99
N ARG A 119 7.68 -9.41 16.19
CA ARG A 119 6.88 -8.85 17.29
C ARG A 119 6.35 -7.46 16.95
N ARG A 120 7.23 -6.55 16.54
CA ARG A 120 6.86 -5.16 16.23
C ARG A 120 5.92 -5.09 15.02
N LEU A 121 6.13 -5.96 14.03
CA LEU A 121 5.25 -6.04 12.88
C LEU A 121 3.85 -6.50 13.27
N ALA A 122 3.72 -7.48 14.17
CA ALA A 122 2.44 -7.95 14.67
C ALA A 122 1.72 -6.91 15.54
N GLU A 123 2.44 -6.04 16.26
CA GLU A 123 1.85 -4.92 17.01
C GLU A 123 1.19 -3.88 16.09
N VAL A 124 1.76 -3.64 14.90
CA VAL A 124 1.23 -2.67 13.92
C VAL A 124 0.25 -3.32 12.95
N LEU A 125 0.54 -4.54 12.52
CA LEU A 125 -0.25 -5.32 11.56
C LEU A 125 -0.57 -6.70 12.17
N PRO A 126 -1.61 -6.82 13.01
CA PRO A 126 -1.89 -8.04 13.79
C PRO A 126 -1.99 -9.31 12.97
N PHE A 127 -2.52 -9.24 11.75
CA PHE A 127 -2.64 -10.39 10.85
C PHE A 127 -1.28 -11.04 10.51
N THR A 128 -0.18 -10.29 10.62
CA THR A 128 1.16 -10.83 10.34
C THR A 128 1.62 -11.86 11.37
N ALA A 129 0.97 -11.95 12.53
CA ALA A 129 1.26 -12.98 13.54
C ALA A 129 1.03 -14.40 12.99
N GLU A 130 0.09 -14.58 12.07
CA GLU A 130 -0.28 -15.88 11.50
C GLU A 130 0.76 -16.47 10.53
N TYR A 131 1.77 -15.68 10.11
CA TYR A 131 2.81 -16.13 9.19
C TYR A 131 4.07 -16.54 9.96
N PRO A 132 4.32 -17.86 10.17
CA PRO A 132 5.48 -18.32 10.92
C PRO A 132 6.79 -18.03 10.20
N VAL A 133 7.82 -17.65 10.96
CA VAL A 133 9.16 -17.47 10.40
C VAL A 133 9.75 -18.84 10.15
N PRO A 134 10.19 -19.18 8.92
CA PRO A 134 10.77 -20.47 8.60
C PRO A 134 12.14 -20.63 9.27
N ALA A 135 12.58 -21.87 9.49
CA ALA A 135 13.90 -22.18 10.03
C ALA A 135 15.02 -21.79 9.04
N GLU A 136 14.75 -21.93 7.75
CA GLU A 136 15.67 -21.59 6.65
C GLU A 136 14.91 -21.08 5.43
N GLY A 137 15.59 -20.35 4.55
CA GLY A 137 15.01 -19.83 3.32
C GLY A 137 13.97 -18.73 3.53
N ALA A 138 12.99 -18.69 2.63
CA ALA A 138 11.89 -17.75 2.66
C ALA A 138 10.57 -18.39 2.20
N VAL A 139 9.46 -17.85 2.72
CA VAL A 139 8.09 -18.20 2.33
C VAL A 139 7.39 -16.94 1.86
N TYR A 140 6.67 -17.03 0.76
CA TYR A 140 6.00 -15.92 0.11
C TYR A 140 4.50 -16.11 0.14
N TYR A 141 3.77 -15.09 0.58
CA TYR A 141 2.32 -15.08 0.60
C TYR A 141 1.83 -13.96 -0.32
N LEU A 142 0.99 -14.33 -1.29
CA LEU A 142 0.35 -13.39 -2.20
C LEU A 142 -1.08 -13.18 -1.75
N CYS A 143 -1.41 -11.97 -1.34
CA CYS A 143 -2.73 -11.62 -0.84
C CYS A 143 -3.38 -10.52 -1.70
N ARG A 144 -4.70 -10.58 -1.83
CA ARG A 144 -5.52 -9.58 -2.49
C ARG A 144 -6.85 -9.48 -1.77
N ASP A 145 -7.27 -8.27 -1.45
CA ASP A 145 -8.57 -7.99 -0.81
C ASP A 145 -8.82 -8.85 0.44
N GLY A 146 -7.79 -9.04 1.28
CA GLY A 146 -7.87 -9.85 2.50
C GLY A 146 -7.81 -11.37 2.30
N MET A 147 -7.71 -11.85 1.08
CA MET A 147 -7.53 -13.27 0.76
C MET A 147 -6.10 -13.56 0.33
N CYS A 148 -5.50 -14.62 0.88
CA CYS A 148 -4.17 -15.06 0.49
C CYS A 148 -4.21 -16.39 -0.26
N LEU A 149 -3.35 -16.52 -1.27
CA LEU A 149 -3.10 -17.80 -1.94
C LEU A 149 -2.29 -18.72 -1.03
N ALA A 150 -2.23 -20.00 -1.41
CA ALA A 150 -1.33 -20.95 -0.76
C ALA A 150 0.12 -20.40 -0.75
N PRO A 151 0.86 -20.57 0.35
CA PRO A 151 2.23 -20.10 0.45
C PRO A 151 3.14 -20.76 -0.58
N GLU A 152 4.10 -19.99 -1.08
CA GLU A 152 5.10 -20.45 -2.03
C GLU A 152 6.48 -20.34 -1.40
N THR A 153 7.31 -21.36 -1.60
CA THR A 153 8.71 -21.36 -1.17
C THR A 153 9.69 -21.16 -2.32
N GLU A 154 9.22 -21.34 -3.54
CA GLU A 154 10.02 -21.23 -4.76
C GLU A 154 9.75 -19.90 -5.46
N LEU A 155 10.79 -19.07 -5.60
CA LEU A 155 10.69 -17.77 -6.24
C LEU A 155 10.30 -17.87 -7.74
N GLU A 156 10.68 -18.98 -8.40
CA GLU A 156 10.30 -19.25 -9.79
C GLU A 156 8.78 -19.21 -10.02
N LYS A 157 8.02 -19.70 -9.04
CA LYS A 157 6.56 -19.70 -9.10
C LYS A 157 5.97 -18.30 -8.94
N LEU A 158 6.77 -17.34 -8.46
CA LEU A 158 6.40 -15.93 -8.38
C LEU A 158 6.71 -15.14 -9.66
N LYS A 159 7.45 -15.69 -10.62
CA LYS A 159 7.81 -14.96 -11.86
C LYS A 159 6.61 -14.42 -12.63
N ASN A 160 5.46 -15.07 -12.52
CA ASN A 160 4.21 -14.65 -13.16
C ASN A 160 3.18 -14.16 -12.14
N PHE A 161 3.61 -13.73 -10.95
CA PHE A 161 2.64 -13.38 -9.90
C PHE A 161 1.79 -12.15 -10.27
N GLY A 162 2.30 -11.23 -11.07
CA GLY A 162 1.48 -10.16 -11.64
C GLY A 162 0.25 -10.71 -12.36
N GLN A 163 0.41 -11.74 -13.19
CA GLN A 163 -0.70 -12.43 -13.86
C GLN A 163 -1.57 -13.22 -12.88
N ARG A 164 -0.97 -13.84 -11.84
CA ARG A 164 -1.73 -14.55 -10.79
C ARG A 164 -2.66 -13.63 -10.02
N PHE A 165 -2.31 -12.36 -9.81
CA PHE A 165 -3.22 -11.37 -9.22
C PHE A 165 -4.44 -11.07 -10.10
N PHE A 166 -4.32 -11.19 -11.43
CA PHE A 166 -5.47 -11.08 -12.33
C PHE A 166 -6.34 -12.34 -12.36
N ALA A 167 -5.80 -13.48 -11.93
CA ALA A 167 -6.52 -14.76 -11.88
C ALA A 167 -7.47 -14.90 -10.66
N PHE A 168 -7.46 -13.97 -9.70
CA PHE A 168 -8.50 -13.88 -8.69
C PHE A 168 -9.82 -13.53 -9.40
N LYS A 169 -10.58 -14.54 -9.81
CA LYS A 169 -11.95 -14.35 -10.27
C LYS A 169 -12.80 -13.89 -9.08
N LYS A 170 -13.66 -12.92 -9.36
CA LYS A 170 -14.71 -12.47 -8.43
C LYS A 170 -15.61 -13.64 -8.04
#